data_66eaf40d9a5169f3da5c228e5322f38c
#
_entry.id   66eaf40d9a5169f3da5c228e5322f38c
#
_cell.length_a   1.000
_cell.length_b   1.000
_cell.length_c   1.000
_cell.angle_alpha   90.00
_cell.angle_beta   90.00
_cell.angle_gamma   90.00
#
_symmetry.space_group_name_H-M   'P 1'
#
loop_
_entity.id
_entity.type
_entity.pdbx_description
1 polymer ?
#
loop_
_entity_poly.entity_id
_entity_poly.type
_entity_poly.pdbx_seq_one_letter_code
_entity_poly.pdbx_strand_id
1 'polypeptide(L)'
;MGKIRDDIVQSILSRARIEEVVGDFVQLKRKGARYVGLCPFHDDRHVGNFSVYPRQNVFKCFACGKAGDPVTFLRLKENLSFADAVRWLGKKYNIETDMEDFNYIPPEPVPAPPPLPTLVLSTKYVNSHRDLTDDNFVKFLKALPWDGAARSRIDGVLEAYRVGHSRFGHTIWWQIDDGYKVRTGKMMLYKTDGHRDKVTPHNFDWIHSTLERNGMVDLDKYEMRQCYFGQHLINAFPKADINIVESEKTAIIMSIAYGCPEHQIWVASGGLTLITQERLEPFIKTGRYITLFPDRDGCEQWKDKLDTIDYKKLRYNDEIVTKYWLPEDGEKADIADIIVRWVMQGKRRNAMEEMMKKSEALRLLNEKFNLTEDNEKHE
;
A
#
# COMPACT_ATOMS: atom_id res chain seq x y z
N MET A 1 -34.09 -20.52 -33.69
CA MET A 1 -32.89 -19.98 -33.04
C MET A 1 -32.26 -21.08 -32.17
N GLY A 2 -31.11 -21.59 -32.57
CA GLY A 2 -30.42 -22.63 -31.79
C GLY A 2 -29.93 -22.11 -30.45
N LYS A 3 -30.12 -22.89 -29.41
CA LYS A 3 -29.64 -22.61 -28.03
C LYS A 3 -28.13 -22.88 -28.01
N ILE A 4 -27.33 -21.91 -27.58
CA ILE A 4 -25.89 -22.15 -27.33
C ILE A 4 -25.77 -23.14 -26.18
N ARG A 5 -24.87 -24.12 -26.28
CA ARG A 5 -24.64 -25.10 -25.22
C ARG A 5 -24.16 -24.44 -23.93
N ASP A 6 -24.67 -24.89 -22.79
CA ASP A 6 -24.42 -24.26 -21.50
C ASP A 6 -22.92 -24.32 -21.09
N ASP A 7 -22.18 -25.36 -21.47
CA ASP A 7 -20.74 -25.48 -21.25
C ASP A 7 -19.93 -24.45 -22.06
N ILE A 8 -20.33 -24.15 -23.31
CA ILE A 8 -19.73 -23.11 -24.15
C ILE A 8 -20.01 -21.74 -23.54
N VAL A 9 -21.26 -21.49 -23.11
CA VAL A 9 -21.61 -20.23 -22.42
C VAL A 9 -20.74 -20.01 -21.21
N GLN A 10 -20.58 -21.03 -20.34
CA GLN A 10 -19.74 -20.94 -19.15
C GLN A 10 -18.25 -20.70 -19.49
N SER A 11 -17.74 -21.37 -20.52
CA SER A 11 -16.37 -21.14 -20.99
C SER A 11 -16.15 -19.69 -21.44
N ILE A 12 -17.10 -19.12 -22.19
CA ILE A 12 -17.05 -17.74 -22.67
C ILE A 12 -17.10 -16.77 -21.46
N LEU A 13 -18.07 -16.96 -20.56
CA LEU A 13 -18.26 -16.07 -19.40
C LEU A 13 -17.06 -16.08 -18.46
N SER A 14 -16.41 -17.23 -18.28
CA SER A 14 -15.21 -17.35 -17.44
C SER A 14 -13.99 -16.60 -17.99
N ARG A 15 -13.93 -16.40 -19.31
CA ARG A 15 -12.84 -15.68 -19.98
C ARG A 15 -13.13 -14.19 -20.19
N ALA A 16 -14.40 -13.80 -20.24
CA ALA A 16 -14.80 -12.42 -20.51
C ALA A 16 -14.34 -11.47 -19.39
N ARG A 17 -13.47 -10.52 -19.72
CA ARG A 17 -12.98 -9.49 -18.82
C ARG A 17 -13.67 -8.17 -19.12
N ILE A 18 -14.30 -7.59 -18.10
CA ILE A 18 -15.08 -6.36 -18.22
C ILE A 18 -14.24 -5.20 -18.76
N GLU A 19 -13.01 -5.05 -18.30
CA GLU A 19 -12.11 -4.00 -18.76
C GLU A 19 -11.72 -4.12 -20.25
N GLU A 20 -11.60 -5.34 -20.74
CA GLU A 20 -11.31 -5.59 -22.16
C GLU A 20 -12.52 -5.37 -23.03
N VAL A 21 -13.71 -5.79 -22.56
CA VAL A 21 -14.96 -5.64 -23.30
C VAL A 21 -15.37 -4.17 -23.36
N VAL A 22 -15.31 -3.47 -22.22
CA VAL A 22 -15.63 -2.04 -22.17
C VAL A 22 -14.60 -1.22 -22.93
N GLY A 23 -13.32 -1.64 -22.87
CA GLY A 23 -12.22 -0.97 -23.56
C GLY A 23 -12.36 -0.91 -25.08
N ASP A 24 -13.11 -1.83 -25.70
CA ASP A 24 -13.42 -1.78 -27.13
C ASP A 24 -14.38 -0.61 -27.52
N PHE A 25 -15.10 -0.04 -26.52
CA PHE A 25 -16.13 0.98 -26.75
C PHE A 25 -15.85 2.29 -26.03
N VAL A 26 -15.07 2.27 -24.98
CA VAL A 26 -14.87 3.40 -24.08
C VAL A 26 -13.38 3.54 -23.76
N GLN A 27 -12.87 4.74 -23.95
CA GLN A 27 -11.53 5.05 -23.51
C GLN A 27 -11.44 4.99 -21.97
N LEU A 28 -10.77 3.97 -21.44
CA LEU A 28 -10.63 3.74 -20.02
C LEU A 28 -9.30 4.27 -19.48
N LYS A 29 -9.37 5.00 -18.36
CA LYS A 29 -8.19 5.41 -17.58
C LYS A 29 -8.15 4.63 -16.28
N ARG A 30 -6.98 4.12 -15.89
CA ARG A 30 -6.82 3.42 -14.62
C ARG A 30 -6.86 4.44 -13.46
N LYS A 31 -7.67 4.15 -12.44
CA LYS A 31 -7.76 4.93 -11.19
C LYS A 31 -7.71 3.98 -9.98
N GLY A 32 -6.49 3.71 -9.51
CA GLY A 32 -6.25 2.71 -8.46
C GLY A 32 -6.59 1.29 -8.92
N ALA A 33 -7.48 0.61 -8.18
CA ALA A 33 -7.93 -0.76 -8.47
C ALA A 33 -9.05 -0.85 -9.51
N ARG A 34 -9.52 0.27 -10.06
CA ARG A 34 -10.60 0.34 -11.06
C ARG A 34 -10.17 1.15 -12.27
N TYR A 35 -10.94 1.04 -13.33
CA TYR A 35 -10.86 1.95 -14.47
C TYR A 35 -12.03 2.91 -14.46
N VAL A 36 -11.85 4.09 -15.04
CA VAL A 36 -12.87 5.12 -15.20
C VAL A 36 -12.89 5.63 -16.63
N GLY A 37 -14.04 6.06 -17.09
CA GLY A 37 -14.24 6.64 -18.42
C GLY A 37 -15.49 7.49 -18.46
N LEU A 38 -15.84 7.99 -19.65
CA LEU A 38 -17.15 8.58 -19.89
C LEU A 38 -18.19 7.47 -20.08
N CYS A 39 -19.37 7.63 -19.52
CA CYS A 39 -20.43 6.64 -19.64
C CYS A 39 -20.96 6.56 -21.09
N PRO A 40 -20.99 5.38 -21.72
CA PRO A 40 -21.49 5.24 -23.09
C PRO A 40 -23.02 5.17 -23.20
N PHE A 41 -23.72 5.33 -22.07
CA PHE A 41 -25.17 5.13 -21.98
C PHE A 41 -25.99 6.42 -21.76
N HIS A 42 -25.33 7.58 -21.57
CA HIS A 42 -25.92 8.90 -21.47
C HIS A 42 -24.88 9.95 -21.87
N ASP A 43 -25.30 11.22 -22.07
CA ASP A 43 -24.37 12.32 -22.33
C ASP A 43 -23.57 12.63 -21.04
N ASP A 44 -22.44 11.95 -20.89
CA ASP A 44 -21.57 12.05 -19.73
C ASP A 44 -20.41 13.01 -20.03
N ARG A 45 -20.24 14.02 -19.17
CA ARG A 45 -19.16 15.03 -19.29
C ARG A 45 -18.14 14.93 -18.17
N HIS A 46 -18.32 13.98 -17.24
CA HIS A 46 -17.43 13.84 -16.07
C HIS A 46 -16.81 12.46 -16.02
N VAL A 47 -15.51 12.37 -16.32
CA VAL A 47 -14.72 11.15 -16.16
C VAL A 47 -14.73 10.76 -14.67
N GLY A 48 -15.28 9.56 -14.39
CA GLY A 48 -15.39 9.05 -13.02
C GLY A 48 -16.80 8.63 -12.62
N ASN A 49 -17.83 9.16 -13.30
CA ASN A 49 -19.21 8.66 -13.17
C ASN A 49 -19.30 7.19 -13.57
N PHE A 50 -18.61 6.82 -14.64
CA PHE A 50 -18.53 5.45 -15.13
C PHE A 50 -17.26 4.77 -14.64
N SER A 51 -17.43 3.68 -13.92
CA SER A 51 -16.35 2.92 -13.31
C SER A 51 -16.43 1.44 -13.70
N VAL A 52 -15.27 0.84 -13.95
CA VAL A 52 -15.09 -0.58 -14.28
C VAL A 52 -14.24 -1.21 -13.20
N TYR A 53 -14.70 -2.33 -12.65
CA TYR A 53 -14.10 -3.05 -11.53
C TYR A 53 -13.61 -4.44 -11.97
N PRO A 54 -12.34 -4.59 -12.38
CA PRO A 54 -11.83 -5.86 -12.90
C PRO A 54 -11.97 -7.03 -11.93
N ARG A 55 -11.72 -6.80 -10.63
CA ARG A 55 -11.81 -7.88 -9.62
C ARG A 55 -13.20 -8.48 -9.48
N GLN A 56 -14.25 -7.65 -9.59
CA GLN A 56 -15.64 -8.09 -9.54
C GLN A 56 -16.19 -8.43 -10.93
N ASN A 57 -15.43 -8.11 -11.99
CA ASN A 57 -15.82 -8.25 -13.39
C ASN A 57 -17.12 -7.52 -13.74
N VAL A 58 -17.29 -6.29 -13.20
CA VAL A 58 -18.50 -5.47 -13.41
C VAL A 58 -18.17 -4.02 -13.73
N PHE A 59 -19.13 -3.33 -14.39
CA PHE A 59 -19.16 -1.87 -14.52
C PHE A 59 -20.29 -1.25 -13.71
N LYS A 60 -20.17 0.03 -13.39
CA LYS A 60 -21.22 0.84 -12.79
C LYS A 60 -21.09 2.30 -13.19
N CYS A 61 -22.19 2.91 -13.62
CA CYS A 61 -22.31 4.35 -13.73
C CYS A 61 -23.07 4.91 -12.53
N PHE A 62 -22.49 5.85 -11.82
CA PHE A 62 -23.10 6.47 -10.65
C PHE A 62 -24.08 7.60 -11.02
N ALA A 63 -24.03 8.13 -12.26
CA ALA A 63 -24.93 9.15 -12.74
C ALA A 63 -26.24 8.55 -13.29
N CYS A 64 -26.18 7.57 -14.20
CA CYS A 64 -27.39 6.97 -14.80
C CYS A 64 -27.83 5.65 -14.17
N GLY A 65 -27.08 5.14 -13.16
CA GLY A 65 -27.42 3.93 -12.41
C GLY A 65 -27.16 2.61 -13.13
N LYS A 66 -26.83 2.61 -14.45
CA LYS A 66 -26.56 1.38 -15.19
C LYS A 66 -25.33 0.65 -14.63
N ALA A 67 -25.49 -0.66 -14.45
CA ALA A 67 -24.44 -1.54 -13.93
C ALA A 67 -24.63 -2.96 -14.48
N GLY A 68 -23.58 -3.77 -14.45
CA GLY A 68 -23.64 -5.17 -14.86
C GLY A 68 -22.28 -5.77 -15.19
N ASP A 69 -22.34 -6.99 -15.70
CA ASP A 69 -21.23 -7.79 -16.20
C ASP A 69 -20.91 -7.51 -17.68
N PRO A 70 -19.92 -8.19 -18.31
CA PRO A 70 -19.59 -8.02 -19.73
C PRO A 70 -20.77 -8.26 -20.68
N VAL A 71 -21.62 -9.25 -20.40
CA VAL A 71 -22.80 -9.55 -21.23
C VAL A 71 -23.82 -8.43 -21.10
N THR A 72 -24.09 -7.97 -19.90
CA THR A 72 -25.02 -6.84 -19.62
C THR A 72 -24.52 -5.57 -20.29
N PHE A 73 -23.21 -5.30 -20.27
CA PHE A 73 -22.63 -4.16 -20.97
C PHE A 73 -22.94 -4.19 -22.47
N LEU A 74 -22.65 -5.32 -23.15
CA LEU A 74 -22.90 -5.49 -24.58
C LEU A 74 -24.39 -5.40 -24.93
N ARG A 75 -25.25 -5.99 -24.11
CA ARG A 75 -26.69 -5.88 -24.28
C ARG A 75 -27.19 -4.44 -24.23
N LEU A 76 -26.65 -3.67 -23.30
CA LEU A 76 -27.04 -2.25 -23.12
C LEU A 76 -26.40 -1.35 -24.17
N LYS A 77 -25.17 -1.64 -24.61
CA LYS A 77 -24.40 -0.80 -25.52
C LYS A 77 -24.81 -1.04 -26.99
N GLU A 78 -24.94 -2.29 -27.38
CA GLU A 78 -25.19 -2.70 -28.76
C GLU A 78 -26.63 -3.20 -28.99
N ASN A 79 -27.48 -3.10 -27.95
CA ASN A 79 -28.89 -3.58 -27.99
C ASN A 79 -29.00 -5.06 -28.38
N LEU A 80 -28.06 -5.89 -27.91
CA LEU A 80 -27.98 -7.31 -28.25
C LEU A 80 -28.90 -8.17 -27.36
N SER A 81 -29.38 -9.30 -27.93
CA SER A 81 -29.93 -10.37 -27.10
C SER A 81 -28.82 -11.01 -26.22
N PHE A 82 -29.20 -11.78 -25.19
CA PHE A 82 -28.22 -12.53 -24.42
C PHE A 82 -27.37 -13.46 -25.30
N ALA A 83 -28.03 -14.18 -26.19
CA ALA A 83 -27.36 -15.12 -27.08
C ALA A 83 -26.37 -14.41 -28.04
N ASP A 84 -26.73 -13.25 -28.54
CA ASP A 84 -25.86 -12.48 -29.45
C ASP A 84 -24.68 -11.84 -28.71
N ALA A 85 -24.89 -11.38 -27.47
CA ALA A 85 -23.80 -10.90 -26.63
C ALA A 85 -22.80 -12.04 -26.29
N VAL A 86 -23.29 -13.24 -26.00
CA VAL A 86 -22.44 -14.42 -25.78
C VAL A 86 -21.66 -14.81 -27.05
N ARG A 87 -22.31 -14.78 -28.24
CA ARG A 87 -21.61 -14.99 -29.53
C ARG A 87 -20.55 -13.95 -29.78
N TRP A 88 -20.84 -12.69 -29.51
CA TRP A 88 -19.87 -11.60 -29.60
C TRP A 88 -18.63 -11.88 -28.77
N LEU A 89 -18.83 -12.27 -27.50
CA LEU A 89 -17.73 -12.65 -26.60
C LEU A 89 -16.99 -13.90 -27.11
N GLY A 90 -17.71 -14.91 -27.61
CA GLY A 90 -17.12 -16.09 -28.22
C GLY A 90 -16.15 -15.74 -29.36
N LYS A 91 -16.57 -14.84 -30.25
CA LYS A 91 -15.70 -14.35 -31.35
C LYS A 91 -14.49 -13.57 -30.81
N LYS A 92 -14.70 -12.67 -29.83
CA LYS A 92 -13.60 -11.89 -29.21
C LYS A 92 -12.54 -12.79 -28.58
N TYR A 93 -12.93 -13.87 -27.93
CA TYR A 93 -12.03 -14.77 -27.21
C TYR A 93 -11.68 -16.06 -27.97
N ASN A 94 -11.98 -16.13 -29.29
CA ASN A 94 -11.73 -17.28 -30.18
C ASN A 94 -12.31 -18.60 -29.62
N ILE A 95 -13.52 -18.56 -29.11
CA ILE A 95 -14.25 -19.74 -28.68
C ILE A 95 -15.33 -20.03 -29.70
N GLU A 96 -15.26 -21.21 -30.36
CA GLU A 96 -16.25 -21.63 -31.34
C GLU A 96 -17.65 -21.73 -30.70
N THR A 97 -18.61 -21.03 -31.30
CA THR A 97 -20.04 -21.14 -31.00
C THR A 97 -20.74 -21.80 -32.16
N ASP A 98 -21.54 -22.85 -31.93
CA ASP A 98 -22.18 -23.72 -32.91
C ASP A 98 -23.16 -23.03 -33.90
N MET A 99 -22.86 -21.81 -34.41
CA MET A 99 -23.76 -21.10 -35.34
C MET A 99 -23.02 -20.26 -36.37
N GLU A 100 -23.31 -20.54 -37.63
CA GLU A 100 -22.69 -19.99 -38.83
C GLU A 100 -23.05 -18.54 -39.21
N ASP A 101 -24.07 -17.88 -38.60
CA ASP A 101 -24.66 -16.66 -39.14
C ASP A 101 -24.56 -15.40 -38.22
N PHE A 102 -23.51 -15.25 -37.40
CA PHE A 102 -23.32 -14.01 -36.66
C PHE A 102 -22.34 -13.06 -37.34
N ASN A 103 -22.86 -12.19 -38.19
CA ASN A 103 -22.10 -11.22 -38.98
C ASN A 103 -21.82 -9.90 -38.18
N TYR A 104 -21.40 -10.01 -36.91
CA TYR A 104 -20.97 -8.83 -36.16
C TYR A 104 -19.51 -8.51 -36.49
N ILE A 105 -19.27 -7.30 -36.97
CA ILE A 105 -17.92 -6.73 -37.11
C ILE A 105 -17.66 -5.93 -35.83
N PRO A 106 -16.72 -6.38 -34.95
CA PRO A 106 -16.37 -5.57 -33.77
C PRO A 106 -15.94 -4.15 -34.18
N PRO A 107 -16.31 -3.12 -33.47
CA PRO A 107 -15.72 -1.80 -33.70
C PRO A 107 -14.19 -1.89 -33.59
N GLU A 108 -13.49 -1.10 -34.39
CA GLU A 108 -12.04 -1.02 -34.24
C GLU A 108 -11.70 -0.67 -32.78
N PRO A 109 -10.75 -1.40 -32.15
CA PRO A 109 -10.36 -1.09 -30.77
C PRO A 109 -9.98 0.38 -30.66
N VAL A 110 -10.59 1.08 -29.74
CA VAL A 110 -10.19 2.47 -29.45
C VAL A 110 -8.74 2.44 -28.95
N PRO A 111 -7.80 3.11 -29.64
CA PRO A 111 -6.40 3.09 -29.23
C PRO A 111 -6.27 3.43 -27.74
N ALA A 112 -5.53 2.62 -27.01
CA ALA A 112 -5.25 2.92 -25.62
C ALA A 112 -4.60 4.32 -25.52
N PRO A 113 -5.03 5.19 -24.61
CA PRO A 113 -4.40 6.49 -24.44
C PRO A 113 -2.92 6.29 -24.08
N PRO A 114 -2.02 7.19 -24.53
CA PRO A 114 -0.64 7.10 -24.14
C PRO A 114 -0.51 7.07 -22.62
N PRO A 115 0.43 6.31 -22.07
CA PRO A 115 0.62 6.22 -20.62
C PRO A 115 0.89 7.61 -20.04
N LEU A 116 0.19 7.95 -18.98
CA LEU A 116 0.40 9.22 -18.29
C LEU A 116 1.76 9.22 -17.59
N PRO A 117 2.45 10.36 -17.53
CA PRO A 117 3.67 10.48 -16.73
C PRO A 117 3.35 10.24 -15.26
N THR A 118 4.24 9.55 -14.54
CA THR A 118 4.06 9.33 -13.10
C THR A 118 4.24 10.65 -12.33
N LEU A 119 3.34 10.94 -11.39
CA LEU A 119 3.45 12.13 -10.54
C LEU A 119 4.74 12.08 -9.72
N VAL A 120 5.49 13.17 -9.76
CA VAL A 120 6.66 13.43 -8.90
C VAL A 120 6.50 14.81 -8.30
N LEU A 121 6.43 14.88 -6.98
CA LEU A 121 6.35 16.15 -6.28
C LEU A 121 7.73 16.77 -6.10
N SER A 122 7.78 18.09 -6.05
CA SER A 122 9.04 18.80 -5.77
C SER A 122 9.53 18.49 -4.35
N THR A 123 10.83 18.25 -4.20
CA THR A 123 11.50 18.08 -2.90
C THR A 123 11.36 19.31 -2.00
N LYS A 124 11.03 20.48 -2.55
CA LYS A 124 10.72 21.69 -1.79
C LYS A 124 9.60 21.47 -0.78
N TYR A 125 8.60 20.63 -1.11
CA TYR A 125 7.51 20.28 -0.17
C TYR A 125 8.05 19.54 1.05
N VAL A 126 8.95 18.56 0.87
CA VAL A 126 9.59 17.86 1.99
C VAL A 126 10.39 18.84 2.84
N ASN A 127 11.22 19.67 2.21
CA ASN A 127 12.12 20.58 2.91
C ASN A 127 11.38 21.68 3.70
N SER A 128 10.22 22.15 3.21
CA SER A 128 9.42 23.19 3.89
C SER A 128 8.61 22.70 5.09
N HIS A 129 8.57 21.39 5.34
CA HIS A 129 7.79 20.77 6.43
C HIS A 129 8.70 20.05 7.45
N ARG A 130 9.91 20.53 7.66
CA ARG A 130 10.93 19.89 8.52
C ARG A 130 10.91 20.36 9.97
N ASP A 131 10.19 21.40 10.30
CA ASP A 131 10.03 21.83 11.70
C ASP A 131 9.06 20.91 12.43
N LEU A 132 9.60 20.09 13.32
CA LEU A 132 8.87 19.09 14.10
C LEU A 132 8.58 19.53 15.54
N THR A 133 8.86 20.78 15.88
CA THR A 133 8.79 21.31 17.26
C THR A 133 7.39 21.10 17.86
N ASP A 134 6.34 21.32 17.06
CA ASP A 134 4.95 21.21 17.51
C ASP A 134 4.27 19.90 17.15
N ASP A 135 5.00 18.95 16.54
CA ASP A 135 4.45 17.66 16.18
C ASP A 135 4.15 16.78 17.39
N ASN A 136 2.88 16.40 17.57
CA ASN A 136 2.44 15.60 18.73
C ASN A 136 3.05 14.20 18.76
N PHE A 137 3.24 13.56 17.60
CA PHE A 137 3.87 12.26 17.55
C PHE A 137 5.35 12.33 17.96
N VAL A 138 6.04 13.38 17.54
CA VAL A 138 7.45 13.62 17.93
C VAL A 138 7.55 13.96 19.43
N LYS A 139 6.63 14.77 19.95
CA LYS A 139 6.53 15.03 21.41
C LYS A 139 6.32 13.75 22.21
N PHE A 140 5.44 12.86 21.72
CA PHE A 140 5.24 11.53 22.30
C PHE A 140 6.54 10.71 22.29
N LEU A 141 7.22 10.58 21.14
CA LEU A 141 8.47 9.83 21.04
C LEU A 141 9.54 10.34 22.03
N LYS A 142 9.69 11.67 22.16
CA LYS A 142 10.65 12.31 23.07
C LYS A 142 10.28 12.18 24.54
N ALA A 143 8.99 12.00 24.86
CA ALA A 143 8.50 11.81 26.22
C ALA A 143 8.66 10.37 26.73
N LEU A 144 8.77 9.36 25.83
CA LEU A 144 8.97 7.98 26.23
C LEU A 144 10.28 7.80 27.01
N PRO A 145 10.32 6.97 28.06
CA PRO A 145 11.51 6.69 28.87
C PRO A 145 12.46 5.72 28.15
N TRP A 146 12.94 6.12 26.99
CA TRP A 146 13.95 5.37 26.24
C TRP A 146 15.27 5.26 27.02
N ASP A 147 15.99 4.16 26.82
CA ASP A 147 17.39 4.12 27.22
C ASP A 147 18.23 5.18 26.47
N GLY A 148 19.44 5.44 26.94
CA GLY A 148 20.30 6.48 26.37
C GLY A 148 20.58 6.29 24.88
N ALA A 149 20.81 5.05 24.44
CA ALA A 149 21.12 4.71 23.06
C ALA A 149 19.90 4.94 22.16
N ALA A 150 18.70 4.50 22.54
CA ALA A 150 17.47 4.73 21.77
C ALA A 150 17.11 6.22 21.72
N ARG A 151 17.26 6.92 22.86
CA ARG A 151 16.98 8.37 22.94
C ARG A 151 17.88 9.17 21.99
N SER A 152 19.16 8.86 21.90
CA SER A 152 20.11 9.56 21.02
C SER A 152 19.79 9.36 19.54
N ARG A 153 19.07 8.30 19.16
CA ARG A 153 18.72 8.01 17.78
C ARG A 153 17.48 8.74 17.25
N ILE A 154 16.64 9.30 18.14
CA ILE A 154 15.32 9.85 17.76
C ILE A 154 15.46 10.86 16.61
N ASP A 155 16.27 11.91 16.79
CA ASP A 155 16.37 12.97 15.78
C ASP A 155 17.02 12.47 14.47
N GLY A 156 18.01 11.57 14.57
CA GLY A 156 18.62 10.93 13.40
C GLY A 156 17.64 10.06 12.60
N VAL A 157 16.79 9.31 13.28
CA VAL A 157 15.72 8.52 12.63
C VAL A 157 14.70 9.44 11.95
N LEU A 158 14.20 10.45 12.65
CA LEU A 158 13.25 11.40 12.07
C LEU A 158 13.82 12.11 10.83
N GLU A 159 15.13 12.46 10.86
CA GLU A 159 15.83 13.03 9.73
C GLU A 159 15.98 12.03 8.58
N ALA A 160 16.43 10.81 8.83
CA ALA A 160 16.64 9.79 7.82
C ALA A 160 15.34 9.46 7.07
N TYR A 161 14.24 9.35 7.79
CA TYR A 161 12.91 9.08 7.21
C TYR A 161 12.21 10.32 6.63
N ARG A 162 12.83 11.50 6.74
CA ARG A 162 12.26 12.75 6.24
C ARG A 162 10.87 13.03 6.83
N VAL A 163 10.62 12.68 8.10
CA VAL A 163 9.36 12.98 8.75
C VAL A 163 9.06 14.47 8.67
N GLY A 164 7.83 14.81 8.32
CA GLY A 164 7.39 16.20 8.16
C GLY A 164 6.26 16.57 9.11
N HIS A 165 6.01 17.87 9.24
CA HIS A 165 4.91 18.42 10.02
C HIS A 165 4.18 19.50 9.23
N SER A 166 2.84 19.47 9.25
CA SER A 166 2.02 20.47 8.59
C SER A 166 1.63 21.60 9.55
N ARG A 167 1.37 22.78 9.02
CA ARG A 167 0.84 23.91 9.81
C ARG A 167 -0.48 23.64 10.54
N PHE A 168 -1.16 22.53 10.20
CA PHE A 168 -2.41 22.09 10.80
C PHE A 168 -2.22 20.99 11.86
N GLY A 169 -0.99 20.69 12.26
CA GLY A 169 -0.67 19.72 13.29
C GLY A 169 -0.50 18.27 12.81
N HIS A 170 -0.61 17.98 11.49
CA HIS A 170 -0.41 16.63 11.00
C HIS A 170 1.06 16.27 10.95
N THR A 171 1.39 15.09 11.42
CA THR A 171 2.64 14.41 11.04
C THR A 171 2.53 13.98 9.58
N ILE A 172 3.56 14.26 8.79
CA ILE A 172 3.61 13.92 7.36
C ILE A 172 4.59 12.78 7.15
N TRP A 173 4.07 11.67 6.62
CA TRP A 173 4.81 10.49 6.23
C TRP A 173 5.08 10.55 4.73
N TRP A 174 6.25 11.09 4.36
CA TRP A 174 6.61 11.24 2.96
C TRP A 174 6.91 9.90 2.31
N GLN A 175 6.26 9.61 1.21
CA GLN A 175 6.58 8.49 0.34
C GLN A 175 7.62 8.93 -0.70
N ILE A 176 8.85 8.52 -0.45
CA ILE A 176 10.00 8.79 -1.31
C ILE A 176 10.52 7.44 -1.81
N ASP A 177 10.60 7.27 -3.13
CA ASP A 177 11.02 6.00 -3.72
C ASP A 177 12.56 5.81 -3.69
N ASP A 178 12.99 4.65 -4.13
CA ASP A 178 14.41 4.29 -4.23
C ASP A 178 15.22 5.17 -5.20
N GLY A 179 14.56 5.85 -6.14
CA GLY A 179 15.15 6.90 -6.98
C GLY A 179 15.11 8.29 -6.35
N TYR A 180 14.83 8.42 -5.04
CA TYR A 180 14.66 9.68 -4.30
C TYR A 180 13.59 10.62 -4.85
N LYS A 181 12.62 10.10 -5.62
CA LYS A 181 11.49 10.88 -6.11
C LYS A 181 10.37 10.90 -5.08
N VAL A 182 9.89 12.09 -4.75
CA VAL A 182 8.77 12.27 -3.83
C VAL A 182 7.47 11.91 -4.56
N ARG A 183 6.82 10.85 -4.13
CA ARG A 183 5.58 10.35 -4.74
C ARG A 183 4.35 11.03 -4.15
N THR A 184 4.31 11.14 -2.84
CA THR A 184 3.27 11.84 -2.08
C THR A 184 3.69 11.94 -0.61
N GLY A 185 2.77 12.38 0.26
CA GLY A 185 2.88 12.31 1.71
C GLY A 185 1.52 11.98 2.31
N LYS A 186 1.51 11.10 3.30
CA LYS A 186 0.32 10.76 4.09
C LYS A 186 0.31 11.64 5.33
N MET A 187 -0.75 12.40 5.54
CA MET A 187 -0.90 13.31 6.67
C MET A 187 -1.81 12.70 7.72
N MET A 188 -1.37 12.67 8.97
CA MET A 188 -2.14 12.10 10.07
C MET A 188 -2.03 12.94 11.33
N LEU A 189 -3.16 13.17 12.02
CA LEU A 189 -3.15 13.76 13.35
C LEU A 189 -2.91 12.69 14.41
N TYR A 190 -2.04 13.03 15.36
CA TYR A 190 -1.76 12.24 16.54
C TYR A 190 -2.09 13.03 17.80
N LYS A 191 -2.53 12.30 18.83
CA LYS A 191 -2.63 12.82 20.20
C LYS A 191 -1.25 12.83 20.85
N THR A 192 -1.13 13.49 21.96
CA THR A 192 0.12 13.57 22.74
C THR A 192 0.50 12.24 23.40
N ASP A 193 -0.41 11.26 23.43
CA ASP A 193 -0.19 9.88 23.88
C ASP A 193 0.32 8.94 22.76
N GLY A 194 0.55 9.47 21.55
CA GLY A 194 1.02 8.72 20.40
C GLY A 194 -0.06 7.95 19.65
N HIS A 195 -1.31 7.98 20.12
CA HIS A 195 -2.42 7.37 19.39
C HIS A 195 -2.89 8.28 18.26
N ARG A 196 -3.33 7.66 17.17
CA ARG A 196 -3.96 8.38 16.07
C ARG A 196 -5.22 9.10 16.55
N ASP A 197 -5.32 10.39 16.27
CA ASP A 197 -6.57 11.13 16.46
C ASP A 197 -7.57 10.72 15.39
N LYS A 198 -8.69 10.13 15.80
CA LYS A 198 -9.77 9.67 14.90
C LYS A 198 -11.03 10.54 14.99
N VAL A 199 -11.01 11.55 15.87
CA VAL A 199 -12.18 12.35 16.23
C VAL A 199 -12.13 13.73 15.59
N THR A 200 -10.98 14.37 15.60
CA THR A 200 -10.81 15.70 15.01
C THR A 200 -11.13 15.68 13.51
N PRO A 201 -11.94 16.62 13.00
CA PRO A 201 -12.19 16.75 11.56
C PRO A 201 -10.87 16.88 10.78
N HIS A 202 -10.85 16.31 9.57
CA HIS A 202 -9.66 16.31 8.71
C HIS A 202 -8.41 15.68 9.36
N ASN A 203 -8.59 14.70 10.25
CA ASN A 203 -7.50 14.01 10.95
C ASN A 203 -6.60 13.16 10.02
N PHE A 204 -6.99 13.00 8.77
CA PHE A 204 -6.27 12.24 7.76
C PHE A 204 -6.43 12.89 6.39
N ASP A 205 -5.33 13.00 5.64
CA ASP A 205 -5.34 13.46 4.23
C ASP A 205 -4.08 12.99 3.48
N TRP A 206 -4.05 13.26 2.18
CA TRP A 206 -2.89 13.04 1.32
C TRP A 206 -2.40 14.36 0.74
N ILE A 207 -1.08 14.54 0.65
CA ILE A 207 -0.48 15.74 0.04
C ILE A 207 -0.98 15.94 -1.39
N HIS A 208 -0.99 14.88 -2.23
CA HIS A 208 -1.46 14.99 -3.61
C HIS A 208 -2.92 15.45 -3.70
N SER A 209 -3.79 14.94 -2.82
CA SER A 209 -5.21 15.36 -2.78
C SER A 209 -5.37 16.81 -2.30
N THR A 210 -4.55 17.25 -1.36
CA THR A 210 -4.51 18.65 -0.93
C THR A 210 -4.03 19.58 -2.05
N LEU A 211 -3.01 19.17 -2.79
CA LEU A 211 -2.50 19.95 -3.93
C LEU A 211 -3.51 20.03 -5.07
N GLU A 212 -4.24 18.94 -5.34
CA GLU A 212 -5.32 18.93 -6.33
C GLU A 212 -6.45 19.88 -5.94
N ARG A 213 -6.95 19.81 -4.70
CA ARG A 213 -8.01 20.71 -4.19
C ARG A 213 -7.62 22.18 -4.24
N ASN A 214 -6.32 22.47 -4.11
CA ASN A 214 -5.78 23.83 -4.20
C ASN A 214 -5.41 24.25 -5.63
N GLY A 215 -5.72 23.45 -6.65
CA GLY A 215 -5.42 23.74 -8.05
C GLY A 215 -3.93 23.73 -8.41
N MET A 216 -3.07 23.19 -7.53
CA MET A 216 -1.62 23.14 -7.74
C MET A 216 -1.16 21.95 -8.59
N VAL A 217 -1.95 20.88 -8.63
CA VAL A 217 -1.72 19.66 -9.42
C VAL A 217 -3.04 19.22 -10.01
N ASP A 218 -3.03 18.87 -11.29
CA ASP A 218 -4.14 18.23 -11.98
C ASP A 218 -3.86 16.73 -12.05
N LEU A 219 -4.45 15.94 -11.16
CA LEU A 219 -4.19 14.51 -11.06
C LEU A 219 -4.66 13.71 -12.29
N ASP A 220 -5.54 14.26 -13.09
CA ASP A 220 -5.98 13.62 -14.35
C ASP A 220 -4.84 13.55 -15.40
N LYS A 221 -3.81 14.37 -15.25
CA LYS A 221 -2.62 14.39 -16.11
C LYS A 221 -1.50 13.44 -15.69
N TYR A 222 -1.65 12.77 -14.56
CA TYR A 222 -0.58 11.95 -13.99
C TYR A 222 -1.07 10.56 -13.56
N GLU A 223 -0.18 9.58 -13.65
CA GLU A 223 -0.34 8.30 -12.98
C GLU A 223 0.15 8.42 -11.53
N MET A 224 -0.75 8.10 -10.57
CA MET A 224 -0.38 8.05 -9.16
C MET A 224 0.32 6.72 -8.84
N ARG A 225 1.61 6.77 -8.54
CA ARG A 225 2.40 5.63 -8.06
C ARG A 225 2.89 5.90 -6.65
N GLN A 226 2.20 5.37 -5.67
CA GLN A 226 2.65 5.37 -4.28
C GLN A 226 3.75 4.34 -4.07
N CYS A 227 4.65 4.61 -3.13
CA CYS A 227 5.70 3.70 -2.68
C CYS A 227 5.62 3.49 -1.16
N TYR A 228 6.43 2.59 -0.62
CA TYR A 228 6.45 2.38 0.83
C TYR A 228 7.13 3.55 1.54
N PHE A 229 6.64 3.88 2.73
CA PHE A 229 7.32 4.84 3.60
C PHE A 229 8.69 4.29 3.99
N GLY A 230 9.74 5.10 3.85
CA GLY A 230 11.12 4.66 4.10
C GLY A 230 11.78 3.93 2.91
N GLN A 231 11.12 3.75 1.76
CA GLN A 231 11.68 3.03 0.60
C GLN A 231 13.02 3.62 0.12
N HIS A 232 13.21 4.94 0.17
CA HIS A 232 14.48 5.60 -0.21
C HIS A 232 15.69 5.13 0.61
N LEU A 233 15.47 4.57 1.80
CA LEU A 233 16.55 4.08 2.66
C LEU A 233 17.24 2.83 2.11
N ILE A 234 16.61 2.09 1.20
CA ILE A 234 17.22 0.87 0.62
C ILE A 234 18.52 1.18 -0.14
N ASN A 235 18.62 2.36 -0.76
CA ASN A 235 19.83 2.79 -1.46
C ASN A 235 20.76 3.64 -0.59
N ALA A 236 20.21 4.34 0.42
CA ALA A 236 21.02 5.03 1.42
C ALA A 236 21.82 4.06 2.29
N PHE A 237 21.25 2.88 2.59
CA PHE A 237 21.84 1.85 3.45
C PHE A 237 21.85 0.49 2.75
N PRO A 238 22.76 0.28 1.77
CA PRO A 238 22.71 -0.88 0.87
C PRO A 238 23.06 -2.21 1.53
N LYS A 239 23.58 -2.21 2.76
CA LYS A 239 23.93 -3.42 3.53
C LYS A 239 22.87 -3.79 4.58
N ALA A 240 21.93 -2.90 4.87
CA ALA A 240 20.93 -3.11 5.90
C ALA A 240 19.87 -4.15 5.48
N ASP A 241 19.49 -5.05 6.39
CA ASP A 241 18.35 -5.94 6.17
C ASP A 241 17.03 -5.11 6.14
N ILE A 242 16.00 -5.64 5.48
CA ILE A 242 14.77 -4.92 5.23
C ILE A 242 13.64 -5.52 6.07
N ASN A 243 13.05 -4.72 6.93
CA ASN A 243 11.89 -5.09 7.73
C ASN A 243 10.67 -4.30 7.24
N ILE A 244 9.56 -4.99 7.02
CA ILE A 244 8.33 -4.39 6.53
C ILE A 244 7.25 -4.52 7.59
N VAL A 245 6.66 -3.39 7.97
CA VAL A 245 5.52 -3.26 8.89
C VAL A 245 4.33 -2.63 8.17
N GLU A 246 3.16 -2.60 8.80
CA GLU A 246 2.00 -1.98 8.19
C GLU A 246 2.05 -0.46 8.28
N SER A 247 2.31 0.10 9.48
CA SER A 247 2.18 1.53 9.73
C SER A 247 3.50 2.29 9.78
N GLU A 248 3.46 3.55 9.38
CA GLU A 248 4.60 4.48 9.40
C GLU A 248 5.08 4.75 10.83
N LYS A 249 4.15 4.86 11.79
CA LYS A 249 4.44 4.99 13.23
C LYS A 249 5.31 3.83 13.71
N THR A 250 4.92 2.61 13.33
CA THR A 250 5.63 1.39 13.69
C THR A 250 7.05 1.38 13.13
N ALA A 251 7.23 1.76 11.86
CA ALA A 251 8.56 1.84 11.25
C ALA A 251 9.50 2.79 12.02
N ILE A 252 9.02 3.95 12.45
CA ILE A 252 9.80 4.92 13.23
C ILE A 252 10.16 4.38 14.62
N ILE A 253 9.17 3.85 15.35
CA ILE A 253 9.37 3.32 16.70
C ILE A 253 10.37 2.17 16.67
N MET A 254 10.24 1.25 15.71
CA MET A 254 11.16 0.13 15.57
C MET A 254 12.57 0.59 15.19
N SER A 255 12.71 1.60 14.33
CA SER A 255 14.01 2.19 14.00
C SER A 255 14.69 2.83 15.23
N ILE A 256 13.94 3.52 16.07
CA ILE A 256 14.46 4.08 17.33
C ILE A 256 14.86 2.94 18.27
N ALA A 257 14.01 1.94 18.42
CA ALA A 257 14.20 0.83 19.34
C ALA A 257 15.44 -0.02 19.00
N TYR A 258 15.65 -0.35 17.74
CA TYR A 258 16.62 -1.39 17.34
C TYR A 258 17.86 -0.86 16.62
N GLY A 259 18.04 0.45 16.56
CA GLY A 259 19.15 1.06 15.86
C GLY A 259 18.95 1.00 14.34
N CYS A 260 18.73 2.09 13.75
CA CYS A 260 18.58 2.29 12.32
C CYS A 260 19.59 3.36 11.89
N PRO A 261 19.81 3.50 10.62
CA PRO A 261 19.46 2.58 9.54
C PRO A 261 20.63 1.76 9.02
N GLU A 262 21.78 1.80 9.69
CA GLU A 262 23.04 1.20 9.21
C GLU A 262 22.96 -0.34 9.11
N HIS A 263 22.21 -0.98 10.02
CA HIS A 263 22.12 -2.43 10.12
C HIS A 263 20.81 -2.98 9.60
N GLN A 264 19.75 -2.25 9.80
CA GLN A 264 18.41 -2.64 9.36
C GLN A 264 17.56 -1.41 9.09
N ILE A 265 16.74 -1.48 8.06
CA ILE A 265 15.74 -0.48 7.75
C ILE A 265 14.35 -1.02 8.00
N TRP A 266 13.48 -0.16 8.51
CA TRP A 266 12.08 -0.45 8.73
C TRP A 266 11.27 0.39 7.75
N VAL A 267 10.49 -0.27 6.91
CA VAL A 267 9.65 0.39 5.92
C VAL A 267 8.18 0.07 6.16
N ALA A 268 7.29 1.00 5.87
CA ALA A 268 5.87 0.74 6.05
C ALA A 268 5.14 0.58 4.72
N SER A 269 4.34 -0.49 4.63
CA SER A 269 3.51 -0.76 3.46
C SER A 269 2.35 0.25 3.33
N GLY A 270 1.87 0.80 4.44
CA GLY A 270 0.75 1.73 4.51
C GLY A 270 -0.62 1.06 4.48
N GLY A 271 -0.68 -0.26 4.55
CA GLY A 271 -1.93 -1.02 4.64
C GLY A 271 -1.80 -2.51 4.36
N LEU A 272 -2.69 -3.26 4.98
CA LEU A 272 -2.73 -4.71 5.03
C LEU A 272 -2.69 -5.40 3.64
N THR A 273 -3.33 -4.81 2.64
CA THR A 273 -3.44 -5.39 1.28
C THR A 273 -2.29 -5.03 0.35
N LEU A 274 -1.36 -4.19 0.79
CA LEU A 274 -0.33 -3.61 -0.07
C LEU A 274 0.95 -4.47 -0.16
N ILE A 275 1.00 -5.63 0.47
CA ILE A 275 2.07 -6.62 0.26
C ILE A 275 1.74 -7.39 -1.03
N THR A 276 2.46 -7.11 -2.10
CA THR A 276 2.33 -7.76 -3.41
C THR A 276 3.69 -7.88 -4.09
N GLN A 277 3.85 -8.84 -5.01
CA GLN A 277 5.09 -9.00 -5.80
C GLN A 277 5.55 -7.68 -6.43
N GLU A 278 4.64 -6.95 -7.10
CA GLU A 278 4.93 -5.66 -7.75
C GLU A 278 5.45 -4.61 -6.76
N ARG A 279 4.81 -4.51 -5.58
CA ARG A 279 5.18 -3.54 -4.56
C ARG A 279 6.50 -3.88 -3.86
N LEU A 280 6.84 -5.17 -3.78
CA LEU A 280 8.09 -5.63 -3.19
C LEU A 280 9.27 -5.61 -4.18
N GLU A 281 9.02 -5.44 -5.47
CA GLU A 281 10.03 -5.48 -6.52
C GLU A 281 11.27 -4.59 -6.25
N PRO A 282 11.14 -3.33 -5.78
CA PRO A 282 12.30 -2.50 -5.44
C PRO A 282 13.19 -3.11 -4.35
N PHE A 283 12.58 -3.80 -3.38
CA PHE A 283 13.28 -4.46 -2.29
C PHE A 283 13.89 -5.79 -2.74
N ILE A 284 13.17 -6.58 -3.51
CA ILE A 284 13.60 -7.87 -4.09
C ILE A 284 14.86 -7.68 -4.94
N LYS A 285 14.92 -6.64 -5.77
CA LYS A 285 16.08 -6.30 -6.61
C LYS A 285 17.37 -6.06 -5.82
N THR A 286 17.26 -5.72 -4.56
CA THR A 286 18.45 -5.55 -3.69
C THR A 286 19.15 -6.86 -3.34
N GLY A 287 18.46 -8.00 -3.48
CA GLY A 287 18.98 -9.32 -3.12
C GLY A 287 19.13 -9.56 -1.62
N ARG A 288 18.60 -8.66 -0.75
CA ARG A 288 18.71 -8.72 0.72
C ARG A 288 17.57 -9.52 1.33
N TYR A 289 17.70 -9.91 2.60
CA TYR A 289 16.59 -10.47 3.34
C TYR A 289 15.49 -9.42 3.54
N ILE A 290 14.25 -9.84 3.34
CA ILE A 290 13.05 -9.05 3.60
C ILE A 290 12.25 -9.80 4.66
N THR A 291 11.99 -9.17 5.80
CA THR A 291 11.18 -9.76 6.86
C THR A 291 9.86 -8.99 7.01
N LEU A 292 8.75 -9.68 6.94
CA LEU A 292 7.41 -9.14 7.16
C LEU A 292 7.04 -9.26 8.64
N PHE A 293 6.63 -8.14 9.24
CA PHE A 293 6.13 -8.06 10.62
C PHE A 293 4.67 -7.55 10.58
N PRO A 294 3.67 -8.44 10.59
CA PRO A 294 2.28 -8.05 10.53
C PRO A 294 1.80 -7.41 11.83
N ASP A 295 0.72 -6.63 11.74
CA ASP A 295 -0.11 -6.32 12.89
C ASP A 295 -0.88 -7.59 13.30
N ARG A 296 -1.32 -7.69 14.56
CA ARG A 296 -1.95 -8.89 15.11
C ARG A 296 -3.16 -9.35 14.30
N ASP A 297 -4.03 -8.44 13.91
CA ASP A 297 -5.21 -8.72 13.09
C ASP A 297 -4.90 -9.02 11.60
N GLY A 298 -3.65 -8.81 11.18
CA GLY A 298 -3.15 -9.03 9.83
C GLY A 298 -2.32 -10.32 9.65
N CYS A 299 -2.04 -11.06 10.73
CA CYS A 299 -1.13 -12.21 10.71
C CYS A 299 -1.49 -13.24 9.63
N GLU A 300 -2.72 -13.73 9.61
CA GLU A 300 -3.16 -14.74 8.62
C GLU A 300 -3.08 -14.19 7.19
N GLN A 301 -3.55 -12.96 6.97
CA GLN A 301 -3.57 -12.37 5.63
C GLN A 301 -2.16 -12.14 5.07
N TRP A 302 -1.19 -11.77 5.91
CA TRP A 302 0.19 -11.61 5.46
C TRP A 302 0.89 -12.94 5.26
N LYS A 303 0.53 -13.95 6.05
CA LYS A 303 1.03 -15.30 5.89
C LYS A 303 0.58 -15.92 4.56
N ASP A 304 -0.70 -15.76 4.20
CA ASP A 304 -1.25 -16.23 2.92
C ASP A 304 -0.57 -15.59 1.70
N LYS A 305 -0.03 -14.38 1.87
CA LYS A 305 0.68 -13.68 0.79
C LYS A 305 2.07 -14.23 0.52
N LEU A 306 2.69 -14.92 1.46
CA LEU A 306 4.04 -15.49 1.26
C LEU A 306 4.08 -16.41 0.03
N ASP A 307 3.03 -17.23 -0.16
CA ASP A 307 2.92 -18.16 -1.27
C ASP A 307 2.71 -17.47 -2.63
N THR A 308 2.33 -16.19 -2.61
CA THR A 308 2.09 -15.38 -3.82
C THR A 308 3.31 -14.56 -4.24
N ILE A 309 4.39 -14.58 -3.46
CA ILE A 309 5.59 -13.77 -3.67
C ILE A 309 6.77 -14.69 -3.98
N ASP A 310 7.26 -14.61 -5.22
CA ASP A 310 8.43 -15.39 -5.65
C ASP A 310 9.73 -14.70 -5.22
N TYR A 311 10.13 -14.95 -3.95
CA TYR A 311 11.41 -14.47 -3.43
C TYR A 311 11.95 -15.35 -2.29
N LYS A 312 13.05 -16.06 -2.53
CA LYS A 312 13.64 -17.02 -1.58
C LYS A 312 14.16 -16.42 -0.26
N LYS A 313 14.42 -15.12 -0.22
CA LYS A 313 14.90 -14.44 0.99
C LYS A 313 13.79 -13.64 1.69
N LEU A 314 12.52 -13.97 1.40
CA LEU A 314 11.38 -13.46 2.14
C LEU A 314 11.21 -14.25 3.44
N ARG A 315 11.02 -13.53 4.54
CA ARG A 315 10.81 -14.06 5.89
C ARG A 315 9.53 -13.48 6.46
N TYR A 316 8.97 -14.18 7.41
CA TYR A 316 7.77 -13.77 8.14
C TYR A 316 7.99 -13.92 9.64
N ASN A 317 7.60 -12.93 10.42
CA ASN A 317 7.74 -12.96 11.87
C ASN A 317 6.54 -12.28 12.53
N ASP A 318 5.69 -13.07 13.17
CA ASP A 318 4.55 -12.64 13.98
C ASP A 318 4.77 -12.92 15.48
N GLU A 319 5.95 -13.41 15.86
CA GLU A 319 6.23 -13.90 17.21
C GLU A 319 5.95 -12.86 18.29
N ILE A 320 6.31 -11.58 18.02
CA ILE A 320 6.13 -10.52 19.01
C ILE A 320 4.64 -10.26 19.27
N VAL A 321 3.86 -10.10 18.19
CA VAL A 321 2.42 -9.78 18.31
C VAL A 321 1.56 -10.97 18.72
N THR A 322 2.09 -12.19 18.65
CA THR A 322 1.37 -13.41 19.08
C THR A 322 1.73 -13.84 20.51
N LYS A 323 3.04 -13.84 20.85
CA LYS A 323 3.52 -14.36 22.15
C LYS A 323 3.50 -13.31 23.27
N TYR A 324 3.70 -12.03 22.93
CA TYR A 324 3.87 -10.97 23.92
C TYR A 324 2.70 -9.97 23.95
N TRP A 325 1.69 -10.21 23.13
CA TRP A 325 0.45 -9.46 23.17
C TRP A 325 -0.28 -9.64 24.51
N LEU A 326 -0.86 -8.55 24.99
CA LEU A 326 -1.74 -8.53 26.14
C LEU A 326 -3.07 -7.84 25.78
N PRO A 327 -4.20 -8.16 26.43
CA PRO A 327 -5.49 -7.53 26.13
C PRO A 327 -5.46 -5.99 26.15
N GLU A 328 -4.61 -5.39 26.98
CA GLU A 328 -4.40 -3.94 27.06
C GLU A 328 -3.79 -3.32 25.79
N ASP A 329 -3.09 -4.11 24.98
CA ASP A 329 -2.53 -3.65 23.70
C ASP A 329 -3.62 -3.50 22.62
N GLY A 330 -4.80 -4.13 22.82
CA GLY A 330 -5.91 -4.12 21.87
C GLY A 330 -5.80 -5.17 20.76
N GLU A 331 -6.93 -5.46 20.11
CA GLU A 331 -7.01 -6.50 19.07
C GLU A 331 -6.18 -6.20 17.81
N LYS A 332 -5.89 -4.93 17.55
CA LYS A 332 -5.14 -4.44 16.40
C LYS A 332 -3.73 -3.99 16.76
N ALA A 333 -3.18 -4.57 17.81
CA ALA A 333 -1.84 -4.23 18.26
C ALA A 333 -0.80 -4.56 17.19
N ASP A 334 0.13 -3.66 17.04
CA ASP A 334 1.34 -3.85 16.25
C ASP A 334 2.57 -4.11 17.15
N ILE A 335 3.69 -4.42 16.52
CA ILE A 335 4.94 -4.65 17.24
C ILE A 335 5.38 -3.42 18.04
N ALA A 336 5.12 -2.19 17.57
CA ALA A 336 5.50 -0.98 18.25
C ALA A 336 4.68 -0.74 19.52
N ASP A 337 3.41 -1.14 19.57
CA ASP A 337 2.58 -1.02 20.76
C ASP A 337 3.19 -1.83 21.90
N ILE A 338 3.63 -3.05 21.62
CA ILE A 338 4.31 -3.92 22.58
C ILE A 338 5.66 -3.34 23.02
N ILE A 339 6.46 -2.82 22.11
CA ILE A 339 7.73 -2.18 22.42
C ILE A 339 7.53 -0.94 23.29
N VAL A 340 6.57 -0.09 22.97
CA VAL A 340 6.23 1.09 23.77
C VAL A 340 5.82 0.68 25.21
N ARG A 341 4.98 -0.35 25.35
CA ARG A 341 4.63 -0.90 26.67
C ARG A 341 5.85 -1.36 27.44
N TRP A 342 6.80 -2.06 26.80
CA TRP A 342 8.04 -2.48 27.47
C TRP A 342 8.94 -1.31 27.86
N VAL A 343 9.05 -0.30 27.00
CA VAL A 343 9.78 0.94 27.30
C VAL A 343 9.17 1.63 28.53
N MET A 344 7.84 1.77 28.57
CA MET A 344 7.12 2.37 29.70
C MET A 344 7.28 1.58 31.01
N GLN A 345 7.43 0.27 30.93
CA GLN A 345 7.63 -0.59 32.09
C GLN A 345 9.10 -0.73 32.54
N GLY A 346 10.03 -0.07 31.85
CA GLY A 346 11.47 -0.23 32.09
C GLY A 346 12.00 -1.64 31.82
N LYS A 347 11.22 -2.49 31.08
CA LYS A 347 11.53 -3.91 30.84
C LYS A 347 12.19 -4.17 29.49
N ARG A 348 12.45 -3.14 28.70
CA ARG A 348 12.89 -3.30 27.31
C ARG A 348 14.16 -4.18 27.19
N ARG A 349 15.14 -3.94 28.04
CA ARG A 349 16.43 -4.69 27.98
C ARG A 349 16.24 -6.18 28.27
N ASN A 350 15.54 -6.51 29.36
CA ASN A 350 15.29 -7.89 29.77
C ASN A 350 14.37 -8.65 28.82
N ALA A 351 13.33 -8.01 28.29
CA ALA A 351 12.41 -8.62 27.35
C ALA A 351 13.11 -8.91 26.00
N MET A 352 13.97 -8.01 25.55
CA MET A 352 14.76 -8.18 24.34
C MET A 352 15.76 -9.34 24.45
N GLU A 353 16.47 -9.45 25.59
CA GLU A 353 17.37 -10.56 25.88
C GLU A 353 16.63 -11.91 25.92
N GLU A 354 15.43 -11.95 26.50
CA GLU A 354 14.61 -13.17 26.49
C GLU A 354 14.09 -13.53 25.10
N MET A 355 13.73 -12.54 24.28
CA MET A 355 13.32 -12.76 22.90
C MET A 355 14.48 -13.28 22.04
N MET A 356 15.67 -12.70 22.20
CA MET A 356 16.88 -13.16 21.50
C MET A 356 17.24 -14.59 21.89
N LYS A 357 17.05 -14.99 23.14
CA LYS A 357 17.26 -16.37 23.60
C LYS A 357 16.25 -17.36 22.99
N LYS A 358 15.06 -16.90 22.58
CA LYS A 358 13.94 -17.74 22.11
C LYS A 358 13.68 -17.66 20.60
N SER A 359 14.14 -16.62 19.92
CA SER A 359 13.93 -16.41 18.48
C SER A 359 15.25 -16.54 17.72
N GLU A 360 15.33 -17.53 16.82
CA GLU A 360 16.54 -17.75 16.01
C GLU A 360 16.86 -16.54 15.10
N ALA A 361 15.86 -15.88 14.57
CA ALA A 361 16.02 -14.67 13.73
C ALA A 361 16.60 -13.50 14.53
N LEU A 362 16.11 -13.28 15.76
CA LEU A 362 16.61 -12.21 16.63
C LEU A 362 17.98 -12.56 17.22
N ARG A 363 18.25 -13.85 17.49
CA ARG A 363 19.57 -14.32 17.90
C ARG A 363 20.61 -14.11 16.82
N LEU A 364 20.30 -14.44 15.57
CA LEU A 364 21.16 -14.20 14.41
C LEU A 364 21.41 -12.70 14.18
N LEU A 365 20.40 -11.87 14.40
CA LEU A 365 20.53 -10.40 14.37
C LEU A 365 21.50 -9.93 15.47
N ASN A 366 21.35 -10.44 16.68
CA ASN A 366 22.23 -10.10 17.80
C ASN A 366 23.67 -10.55 17.56
N GLU A 367 23.88 -11.80 17.14
CA GLU A 367 25.20 -12.36 16.81
C GLU A 367 25.88 -11.60 15.67
N LYS A 368 25.10 -11.17 14.67
CA LYS A 368 25.65 -10.45 13.51
C LYS A 368 25.99 -8.97 13.81
N PHE A 369 25.32 -8.37 14.78
CA PHE A 369 25.41 -6.92 15.02
C PHE A 369 25.85 -6.54 16.45
N ASN A 370 26.20 -7.53 17.28
CA ASN A 370 26.71 -7.33 18.64
C ASN A 370 25.83 -6.36 19.49
N LEU A 371 24.51 -6.52 19.41
CA LEU A 371 23.52 -5.60 20.00
C LEU A 371 23.45 -5.62 21.54
N THR A 372 24.23 -6.52 22.19
CA THR A 372 24.22 -6.72 23.66
C THR A 372 25.47 -6.22 24.39
N GLU A 373 26.50 -5.74 23.69
CA GLU A 373 27.73 -5.26 24.35
C GLU A 373 27.82 -3.73 24.33
N ASP A 374 26.98 -3.04 25.11
CA ASP A 374 27.38 -1.83 25.81
C ASP A 374 27.51 -2.20 27.29
N ASN A 375 28.63 -2.82 27.63
CA ASN A 375 29.09 -2.89 29.00
C ASN A 375 29.41 -1.46 29.45
N GLU A 376 28.52 -0.85 30.21
CA GLU A 376 28.87 0.27 31.08
C GLU A 376 29.97 -0.21 32.07
N LYS A 377 31.20 0.01 31.69
CA LYS A 377 32.27 0.26 32.65
C LYS A 377 32.31 1.77 32.86
N HIS A 378 31.54 2.24 33.81
CA HIS A 378 31.83 3.49 34.52
C HIS A 378 31.64 3.20 36.00
N GLU A 379 32.79 3.01 36.65
CA GLU A 379 33.00 3.28 38.08
C GLU A 379 32.68 4.74 38.39
#